data_5fe1d4f550bfa9b2d9f79caf63e29de0
#
_entry.id   5fe1d4f550bfa9b2d9f79caf63e29de0
#
_cell.length_a   1.000
_cell.length_b   1.000
_cell.length_c   1.000
_cell.angle_alpha   90.00
_cell.angle_beta   90.00
_cell.angle_gamma   90.00
#
_symmetry.space_group_name_H-M   'P 1'
#
loop_
_entity.id
_entity.type
_entity.pdbx_description
1 polymer ?
#
loop_
_entity_poly.entity_id
_entity_poly.type
_entity_poly.pdbx_seq_one_letter_code
_entity_poly.pdbx_strand_id
1 'polypeptide(L)'
;MPPKCILFYKTAAADERLEAVLERESTAGRLELLGVSAEEQSMVPPARRALPFFAPAAIPGMAFDYAVVIEASAEEKRDRARSRVKRLLPPFLLRLHYKIAAWRFTRKKRRLWQSFDGWGKPIERQPDMALPERSPLGAWSIPAAKTIPARTFLLPGFRMDEYAALRTRGITFLSDNCWGGLMYHTLGMEMTSPFINMFVWTDDFIRLINDLPYYLSQPLVPEKLRERRGAAYPVVLLGDVRLHFNHVTTPDELTAFAEKWYRRRERMDMDTLLIESSFDTPENQAKYESGFAACPYPKLIFTPYPSEKYVYLSAFDENAARYKGDFSDCTRDCAKNDYPGKIPLDFLQTFLTRTAQLPEEEK
;
A
#
# COMPACT_ATOMS: atom_id res chain seq x y z
N MET A 1 -1.23 25.97 -14.61
CA MET A 1 -0.92 25.18 -15.81
C MET A 1 -1.17 23.72 -15.48
N PRO A 2 -1.71 22.90 -16.40
CA PRO A 2 -1.88 21.48 -16.16
C PRO A 2 -0.52 20.80 -15.95
N PRO A 3 -0.45 19.76 -15.11
CA PRO A 3 0.78 19.00 -14.93
C PRO A 3 1.21 18.32 -16.24
N LYS A 4 2.51 18.38 -16.51
CA LYS A 4 3.15 17.80 -17.69
C LYS A 4 3.52 16.36 -17.42
N CYS A 5 3.03 15.43 -18.23
CA CYS A 5 3.19 14.00 -18.02
C CYS A 5 3.86 13.29 -19.21
N ILE A 6 4.67 12.28 -18.88
CA ILE A 6 5.22 11.31 -19.85
C ILE A 6 4.61 9.95 -19.55
N LEU A 7 4.18 9.22 -20.58
CA LEU A 7 3.74 7.82 -20.44
C LEU A 7 4.94 6.89 -20.60
N PHE A 8 5.18 6.06 -19.60
CA PHE A 8 6.27 5.06 -19.63
C PHE A 8 5.72 3.65 -19.68
N TYR A 9 5.90 2.97 -20.81
CA TYR A 9 5.41 1.61 -21.06
C TYR A 9 6.45 0.56 -20.66
N LYS A 10 6.16 -0.24 -19.63
CA LYS A 10 6.88 -1.47 -19.26
C LYS A 10 6.25 -2.73 -19.85
N THR A 11 5.16 -2.59 -20.57
CA THR A 11 4.42 -3.67 -21.21
C THR A 11 3.69 -3.13 -22.42
N ALA A 12 3.50 -3.98 -23.42
CA ALA A 12 2.70 -3.66 -24.63
C ALA A 12 1.18 -3.72 -24.39
N ALA A 13 0.73 -4.03 -23.17
CA ALA A 13 -0.70 -4.12 -22.87
C ALA A 13 -1.36 -2.72 -22.94
N ALA A 14 -2.31 -2.56 -23.83
CA ALA A 14 -3.21 -1.41 -23.85
C ALA A 14 -4.36 -1.67 -22.84
N ASP A 15 -4.63 -0.72 -21.95
CA ASP A 15 -5.83 -0.71 -21.12
C ASP A 15 -6.75 0.39 -21.66
N GLU A 16 -7.84 0.02 -22.35
CA GLU A 16 -8.79 0.96 -22.94
C GLU A 16 -9.40 1.93 -21.90
N ARG A 17 -9.56 1.48 -20.68
CA ARG A 17 -10.07 2.33 -19.58
C ARG A 17 -9.05 3.41 -19.23
N LEU A 18 -7.75 3.05 -19.18
CA LEU A 18 -6.67 4.02 -18.94
C LEU A 18 -6.62 5.04 -20.06
N GLU A 19 -6.70 4.60 -21.33
CA GLU A 19 -6.71 5.47 -22.48
C GLU A 19 -7.87 6.47 -22.42
N ALA A 20 -9.08 6.01 -22.11
CA ALA A 20 -10.26 6.88 -21.97
C ALA A 20 -10.10 7.93 -20.85
N VAL A 21 -9.46 7.56 -19.73
CA VAL A 21 -9.21 8.51 -18.64
C VAL A 21 -8.14 9.53 -19.04
N LEU A 22 -7.04 9.10 -19.66
CA LEU A 22 -5.99 10.01 -20.11
C LEU A 22 -6.52 11.01 -21.15
N GLU A 23 -7.37 10.57 -22.06
CA GLU A 23 -8.00 11.44 -23.05
C GLU A 23 -8.95 12.44 -22.37
N ARG A 24 -9.81 11.98 -21.47
CA ARG A 24 -10.71 12.86 -20.68
C ARG A 24 -9.94 13.93 -19.91
N GLU A 25 -8.86 13.58 -19.23
CA GLU A 25 -8.06 14.51 -18.44
C GLU A 25 -7.31 15.52 -19.32
N SER A 26 -6.80 15.06 -20.47
CA SER A 26 -6.14 15.93 -21.44
C SER A 26 -7.12 16.89 -22.10
N THR A 27 -8.27 16.42 -22.58
CA THR A 27 -9.34 17.26 -23.18
C THR A 27 -9.89 18.28 -22.21
N ALA A 28 -9.99 17.93 -20.93
CA ALA A 28 -10.41 18.85 -19.88
C ALA A 28 -9.31 19.84 -19.43
N GLY A 29 -8.12 19.82 -20.04
CA GLY A 29 -7.00 20.69 -19.70
C GLY A 29 -6.42 20.45 -18.29
N ARG A 30 -6.64 19.26 -17.74
CA ARG A 30 -6.10 18.86 -16.42
C ARG A 30 -4.81 18.06 -16.50
N LEU A 31 -4.40 17.67 -17.72
CA LEU A 31 -3.19 16.90 -18.00
C LEU A 31 -2.62 17.31 -19.36
N GLU A 32 -1.30 17.55 -19.43
CA GLU A 32 -0.55 17.76 -20.66
C GLU A 32 0.33 16.54 -20.94
N LEU A 33 0.07 15.79 -22.00
CA LEU A 33 0.89 14.66 -22.43
C LEU A 33 2.04 15.15 -23.31
N LEU A 34 3.27 15.10 -22.80
CA LEU A 34 4.47 15.50 -23.54
C LEU A 34 4.92 14.45 -24.54
N GLY A 35 4.70 13.16 -24.26
CA GLY A 35 5.11 12.08 -25.12
C GLY A 35 5.12 10.72 -24.41
N VAL A 36 5.75 9.75 -25.08
CA VAL A 36 5.81 8.35 -24.64
C VAL A 36 7.26 7.88 -24.53
N SER A 37 7.50 6.90 -23.64
CA SER A 37 8.76 6.17 -23.55
C SER A 37 8.50 4.70 -23.28
N ALA A 38 9.42 3.83 -23.70
CA ALA A 38 9.38 2.40 -23.44
C ALA A 38 10.79 1.82 -23.56
N GLU A 39 11.05 0.63 -23.00
CA GLU A 39 12.32 -0.10 -23.22
C GLU A 39 12.51 -0.41 -24.71
N GLU A 40 11.43 -0.80 -25.41
CA GLU A 40 11.38 -0.98 -26.85
C GLU A 40 10.22 -0.19 -27.44
N GLN A 41 10.45 0.51 -28.55
CA GLN A 41 9.40 1.31 -29.21
C GLN A 41 8.19 0.46 -29.66
N SER A 42 8.39 -0.83 -29.88
CA SER A 42 7.34 -1.81 -30.18
C SER A 42 6.30 -1.96 -29.06
N MET A 43 6.67 -1.63 -27.80
CA MET A 43 5.77 -1.67 -26.64
C MET A 43 4.76 -0.52 -26.63
N VAL A 44 5.00 0.55 -27.41
CA VAL A 44 4.07 1.68 -27.48
C VAL A 44 2.85 1.31 -28.32
N PRO A 45 1.62 1.39 -27.77
CA PRO A 45 0.40 1.09 -28.50
C PRO A 45 0.26 1.95 -29.75
N PRO A 46 -0.34 1.44 -30.84
CA PRO A 46 -0.54 2.19 -32.10
C PRO A 46 -1.20 3.56 -31.89
N ALA A 47 -2.20 3.64 -31.01
CA ALA A 47 -2.91 4.89 -30.68
C ALA A 47 -2.01 5.98 -30.09
N ARG A 48 -0.84 5.63 -29.53
CA ARG A 48 0.09 6.58 -28.89
C ARG A 48 1.36 6.83 -29.72
N ARG A 49 1.53 6.20 -30.86
CA ARG A 49 2.71 6.38 -31.72
C ARG A 49 2.80 7.73 -32.39
N ALA A 50 1.72 8.50 -32.40
CA ALA A 50 1.71 9.88 -32.88
C ALA A 50 2.36 10.85 -31.87
N LEU A 51 2.49 10.47 -30.59
CA LEU A 51 3.17 11.28 -29.58
C LEU A 51 4.70 11.16 -29.75
N PRO A 52 5.45 12.22 -29.39
CA PRO A 52 6.92 12.18 -29.38
C PRO A 52 7.43 10.98 -28.56
N PHE A 53 8.37 10.21 -29.14
CA PHE A 53 9.03 9.11 -28.43
C PHE A 53 10.34 9.61 -27.82
N PHE A 54 10.49 9.41 -26.54
CA PHE A 54 11.70 9.74 -25.79
C PHE A 54 12.45 8.46 -25.40
N ALA A 55 13.71 8.38 -25.78
CA ALA A 55 14.56 7.30 -25.30
C ALA A 55 14.62 7.33 -23.78
N PRO A 56 14.55 6.18 -23.11
CA PRO A 56 14.57 6.13 -21.64
C PRO A 56 15.74 6.88 -21.02
N ALA A 57 16.91 6.86 -21.64
CA ALA A 57 18.09 7.57 -21.17
C ALA A 57 17.94 9.12 -21.18
N ALA A 58 17.02 9.65 -21.96
CA ALA A 58 16.78 11.10 -22.02
C ALA A 58 15.84 11.61 -20.91
N ILE A 59 15.01 10.74 -20.33
CA ILE A 59 13.98 11.11 -19.36
C ILE A 59 14.52 11.84 -18.13
N PRO A 60 15.65 11.44 -17.50
CA PRO A 60 16.16 12.12 -16.29
C PRO A 60 16.49 13.61 -16.51
N GLY A 61 16.82 14.00 -17.75
CA GLY A 61 17.13 15.41 -18.10
C GLY A 61 15.93 16.22 -18.57
N MET A 62 14.72 15.63 -18.64
CA MET A 62 13.55 16.32 -19.16
C MET A 62 12.79 17.08 -18.08
N ALA A 63 12.20 18.22 -18.46
CA ALA A 63 11.29 18.97 -17.61
C ALA A 63 9.85 18.40 -17.71
N PHE A 64 9.45 17.62 -16.72
CA PHE A 64 8.09 17.11 -16.57
C PHE A 64 7.71 17.00 -15.10
N ASP A 65 6.42 16.97 -14.80
CA ASP A 65 5.91 16.86 -13.43
C ASP A 65 5.77 15.39 -13.02
N TYR A 66 5.22 14.54 -13.89
CA TYR A 66 4.98 13.13 -13.59
C TYR A 66 5.31 12.19 -14.75
N ALA A 67 5.80 10.99 -14.39
CA ALA A 67 5.91 9.85 -15.27
C ALA A 67 4.81 8.83 -14.92
N VAL A 68 3.89 8.61 -15.84
CA VAL A 68 2.81 7.60 -15.69
C VAL A 68 3.37 6.24 -16.10
N VAL A 69 3.51 5.33 -15.14
CA VAL A 69 4.13 4.01 -15.35
C VAL A 69 3.07 2.96 -15.66
N ILE A 70 3.11 2.40 -16.86
CA ILE A 70 2.21 1.38 -17.36
C ILE A 70 2.88 0.01 -17.25
N GLU A 71 2.41 -0.81 -16.30
CA GLU A 71 2.93 -2.15 -16.03
C GLU A 71 1.85 -3.21 -16.23
N ALA A 72 2.27 -4.45 -16.53
CA ALA A 72 1.36 -5.59 -16.52
C ALA A 72 0.72 -5.77 -15.13
N SER A 73 -0.56 -6.12 -15.09
CA SER A 73 -1.26 -6.37 -13.83
C SER A 73 -0.58 -7.49 -13.02
N ALA A 74 -0.79 -7.48 -11.69
CA ALA A 74 -0.25 -8.53 -10.82
C ALA A 74 -0.79 -9.93 -11.20
N GLU A 75 -1.99 -9.97 -11.77
CA GLU A 75 -2.65 -11.19 -12.24
C GLU A 75 -1.98 -11.72 -13.52
N GLU A 76 -1.70 -10.88 -14.50
CA GLU A 76 -0.93 -11.26 -15.70
C GLU A 76 0.49 -11.73 -15.36
N LYS A 77 1.16 -11.07 -14.41
CA LYS A 77 2.49 -11.52 -13.91
C LYS A 77 2.41 -12.90 -13.25
N ARG A 78 1.36 -13.15 -12.45
CA ARG A 78 1.12 -14.47 -11.82
C ARG A 78 0.79 -15.55 -12.82
N ASP A 79 -0.02 -15.27 -13.83
CA ASP A 79 -0.42 -16.23 -14.84
C ASP A 79 0.74 -16.59 -15.77
N ARG A 80 1.58 -15.63 -16.14
CA ARG A 80 2.84 -15.88 -16.87
C ARG A 80 3.80 -16.76 -16.05
N ALA A 81 3.96 -16.51 -14.75
CA ALA A 81 4.81 -17.32 -13.88
C ALA A 81 4.23 -18.73 -13.69
N ARG A 82 2.90 -18.85 -13.44
CA ARG A 82 2.21 -20.14 -13.29
C ARG A 82 2.26 -20.98 -14.57
N SER A 83 2.15 -20.37 -15.75
CA SER A 83 2.19 -21.08 -17.02
C SER A 83 3.57 -21.68 -17.31
N ARG A 84 4.66 -21.00 -16.93
CA ARG A 84 6.03 -21.51 -17.08
C ARG A 84 6.29 -22.74 -16.16
N VAL A 85 5.81 -22.70 -14.92
CA VAL A 85 6.04 -23.80 -13.95
C VAL A 85 5.11 -24.98 -14.19
N LYS A 86 3.84 -24.75 -14.62
CA LYS A 86 2.88 -25.81 -14.92
C LYS A 86 3.28 -26.67 -16.12
N ARG A 87 4.12 -26.15 -17.02
CA ARG A 87 4.60 -26.92 -18.21
C ARG A 87 5.67 -27.95 -17.89
N LEU A 88 6.26 -27.92 -16.70
CA LEU A 88 7.45 -28.71 -16.38
C LEU A 88 7.23 -29.90 -15.46
N LEU A 89 6.12 -29.94 -14.69
CA LEU A 89 5.88 -31.02 -13.71
C LEU A 89 4.38 -31.40 -13.62
N PRO A 90 4.05 -32.69 -13.42
CA PRO A 90 2.68 -33.11 -13.08
C PRO A 90 2.15 -32.39 -11.83
N PRO A 91 0.85 -32.06 -11.75
CA PRO A 91 0.26 -31.25 -10.69
C PRO A 91 0.49 -31.77 -9.26
N PHE A 92 0.54 -33.09 -9.08
CA PHE A 92 0.76 -33.70 -7.77
C PHE A 92 2.24 -33.56 -7.32
N LEU A 93 3.20 -33.71 -8.23
CA LEU A 93 4.63 -33.51 -7.95
C LEU A 93 4.93 -32.05 -7.64
N LEU A 94 4.25 -31.13 -8.34
CA LEU A 94 4.33 -29.71 -8.07
C LEU A 94 3.84 -29.39 -6.64
N ARG A 95 2.68 -29.93 -6.23
CA ARG A 95 2.15 -29.75 -4.87
C ARG A 95 3.06 -30.32 -3.81
N LEU A 96 3.66 -31.49 -4.07
CA LEU A 96 4.58 -32.14 -3.15
C LEU A 96 5.89 -31.32 -3.05
N HIS A 97 6.44 -30.88 -4.19
CA HIS A 97 7.63 -30.02 -4.23
C HIS A 97 7.42 -28.73 -3.42
N TYR A 98 6.30 -28.02 -3.63
CA TYR A 98 5.98 -26.81 -2.87
C TYR A 98 5.79 -27.09 -1.37
N LYS A 99 5.18 -28.21 -0.98
CA LYS A 99 5.04 -28.58 0.43
C LYS A 99 6.40 -28.86 1.08
N ILE A 100 7.28 -29.58 0.41
CA ILE A 100 8.65 -29.90 0.91
C ILE A 100 9.50 -28.64 0.96
N ALA A 101 9.47 -27.80 -0.08
CA ALA A 101 10.21 -26.54 -0.12
C ALA A 101 9.72 -25.58 0.99
N ALA A 102 8.41 -25.43 1.18
CA ALA A 102 7.83 -24.65 2.25
C ALA A 102 8.21 -25.18 3.63
N TRP A 103 8.17 -26.50 3.84
CA TRP A 103 8.56 -27.12 5.11
C TRP A 103 10.06 -26.90 5.42
N ARG A 104 10.96 -27.12 4.43
CA ARG A 104 12.40 -26.86 4.59
C ARG A 104 12.70 -25.41 4.90
N PHE A 105 12.04 -24.50 4.19
CA PHE A 105 12.18 -23.06 4.35
C PHE A 105 11.71 -22.61 5.74
N THR A 106 10.56 -23.07 6.18
CA THR A 106 10.01 -22.79 7.52
C THR A 106 10.93 -23.31 8.62
N ARG A 107 11.44 -24.55 8.48
CA ARG A 107 12.35 -25.15 9.46
C ARG A 107 13.69 -24.40 9.55
N LYS A 108 14.25 -23.97 8.39
CA LYS A 108 15.47 -23.16 8.36
C LYS A 108 15.26 -21.81 9.06
N LYS A 109 14.17 -21.12 8.75
CA LYS A 109 13.84 -19.83 9.37
C LYS A 109 13.60 -19.94 10.87
N ARG A 110 12.90 -20.98 11.32
CA ARG A 110 12.66 -21.23 12.75
C ARG A 110 13.97 -21.40 13.54
N ARG A 111 14.99 -22.04 12.96
CA ARG A 111 16.34 -22.18 13.57
C ARG A 111 17.03 -20.82 13.76
N LEU A 112 16.88 -19.88 12.84
CA LEU A 112 17.45 -18.54 12.97
C LEU A 112 16.87 -17.80 14.17
N TRP A 113 15.57 -17.99 14.45
CA TRP A 113 14.94 -17.42 15.63
C TRP A 113 15.36 -18.07 16.95
N GLN A 114 15.81 -19.33 16.94
CA GLN A 114 16.30 -20.01 18.15
C GLN A 114 17.61 -19.39 18.67
N SER A 115 18.42 -18.82 17.79
CA SER A 115 19.66 -18.12 18.14
C SER A 115 19.48 -16.61 18.35
N PHE A 116 18.27 -16.10 18.22
CA PHE A 116 17.99 -14.68 18.41
C PHE A 116 17.98 -14.32 19.91
N ASP A 117 18.88 -13.45 20.32
CA ASP A 117 19.06 -13.02 21.72
C ASP A 117 18.43 -11.66 22.05
N GLY A 118 17.73 -11.05 21.06
CA GLY A 118 17.09 -9.73 21.19
C GLY A 118 15.72 -9.74 21.87
N TRP A 119 15.21 -10.91 22.33
CA TRP A 119 13.92 -10.96 23.02
C TRP A 119 13.92 -10.12 24.30
N GLY A 120 12.91 -9.26 24.47
CA GLY A 120 12.79 -8.36 25.61
C GLY A 120 13.76 -7.18 25.61
N LYS A 121 14.59 -7.02 24.57
CA LYS A 121 15.52 -5.90 24.44
C LYS A 121 15.02 -4.90 23.41
N PRO A 122 15.14 -3.58 23.64
CA PRO A 122 14.83 -2.58 22.61
C PRO A 122 15.66 -2.78 21.35
N ILE A 123 15.03 -2.60 20.18
CA ILE A 123 15.76 -2.57 18.92
C ILE A 123 16.32 -1.15 18.74
N GLU A 124 17.62 -1.03 18.80
CA GLU A 124 18.31 0.24 18.57
C GLU A 124 18.15 0.71 17.13
N ARG A 125 17.95 2.01 16.94
CA ARG A 125 17.99 2.63 15.63
C ARG A 125 19.39 2.54 15.02
N GLN A 126 19.47 2.21 13.74
CA GLN A 126 20.71 2.13 12.97
C GLN A 126 20.68 3.15 11.81
N PRO A 127 20.90 4.45 12.07
CA PRO A 127 20.72 5.52 11.09
C PRO A 127 21.60 5.36 9.84
N ASP A 128 22.75 4.69 9.98
CA ASP A 128 23.72 4.47 8.90
C ASP A 128 23.42 3.21 8.07
N MET A 129 22.37 2.45 8.42
CA MET A 129 21.98 1.27 7.66
C MET A 129 21.51 1.68 6.26
N ALA A 130 22.26 1.29 5.24
CA ALA A 130 21.86 1.45 3.84
C ALA A 130 20.67 0.52 3.56
N LEU A 131 19.49 1.09 3.36
CA LEU A 131 18.35 0.35 2.85
C LEU A 131 18.33 0.46 1.33
N PRO A 132 18.11 -0.63 0.61
CA PRO A 132 18.04 -0.59 -0.84
C PRO A 132 16.94 0.38 -1.29
N GLU A 133 17.33 1.42 -2.02
CA GLU A 133 16.37 2.28 -2.71
C GLU A 133 15.61 1.44 -3.74
N ARG A 134 14.30 1.36 -3.58
CA ARG A 134 13.44 0.80 -4.62
C ARG A 134 13.11 1.91 -5.60
N SER A 135 13.88 2.04 -6.66
CA SER A 135 13.42 2.80 -7.82
C SER A 135 12.19 2.08 -8.41
N PRO A 136 11.05 2.74 -8.53
CA PRO A 136 9.86 2.14 -9.16
C PRO A 136 10.11 1.74 -10.63
N LEU A 137 11.11 2.34 -11.26
CA LEU A 137 11.47 2.17 -12.67
C LEU A 137 12.74 1.33 -12.90
N GLY A 138 13.27 0.63 -11.87
CA GLY A 138 14.46 -0.20 -12.02
C GLY A 138 15.71 0.64 -12.33
N ALA A 139 16.33 0.42 -13.50
CA ALA A 139 17.54 1.14 -13.92
C ALA A 139 17.31 2.62 -14.26
N TRP A 140 16.06 3.08 -14.33
CA TRP A 140 15.70 4.46 -14.66
C TRP A 140 15.65 5.31 -13.39
N SER A 141 16.45 6.35 -13.34
CA SER A 141 16.58 7.27 -12.17
C SER A 141 15.44 8.28 -12.07
N ILE A 142 14.18 7.88 -12.28
CA ILE A 142 13.05 8.77 -12.05
C ILE A 142 12.72 8.76 -10.56
N PRO A 143 12.75 9.93 -9.88
CA PRO A 143 12.39 10.01 -8.47
C PRO A 143 10.99 9.45 -8.20
N ALA A 144 10.82 8.71 -7.11
CA ALA A 144 9.52 8.16 -6.71
C ALA A 144 8.45 9.25 -6.59
N ALA A 145 8.82 10.46 -6.17
CA ALA A 145 7.94 11.62 -6.11
C ALA A 145 7.34 12.03 -7.47
N LYS A 146 7.98 11.68 -8.58
CA LYS A 146 7.49 11.97 -9.93
C LYS A 146 6.76 10.81 -10.60
N THR A 147 6.71 9.62 -10.00
CA THR A 147 6.08 8.46 -10.62
C THR A 147 4.62 8.31 -10.21
N ILE A 148 3.73 8.04 -11.17
CA ILE A 148 2.33 7.68 -10.95
C ILE A 148 2.10 6.29 -11.56
N PRO A 149 1.64 5.30 -10.79
CA PRO A 149 1.19 4.04 -11.36
C PRO A 149 -0.04 4.27 -12.26
N ALA A 150 -0.07 3.68 -13.44
CA ALA A 150 -1.22 3.83 -14.36
C ALA A 150 -2.56 3.48 -13.71
N ARG A 151 -2.57 2.50 -12.81
CA ARG A 151 -3.76 2.11 -12.03
C ARG A 151 -4.35 3.24 -11.18
N THR A 152 -3.57 4.27 -10.82
CA THR A 152 -4.07 5.44 -10.08
C THR A 152 -5.13 6.17 -10.88
N PHE A 153 -4.94 6.27 -12.20
CA PHE A 153 -5.93 6.88 -13.10
C PHE A 153 -7.25 6.09 -13.17
N LEU A 154 -7.23 4.83 -12.79
CA LEU A 154 -8.43 3.97 -12.77
C LEU A 154 -9.21 4.05 -11.46
N LEU A 155 -8.81 4.90 -10.51
CA LEU A 155 -9.60 5.17 -9.29
C LEU A 155 -10.93 5.82 -9.68
N PRO A 156 -12.04 5.42 -9.06
CA PRO A 156 -13.31 6.11 -9.22
C PRO A 156 -13.16 7.60 -8.91
N GLY A 157 -13.77 8.45 -9.73
CA GLY A 157 -13.67 9.89 -9.54
C GLY A 157 -12.29 10.51 -9.79
N PHE A 158 -11.34 9.78 -10.41
CA PHE A 158 -10.00 10.32 -10.64
C PHE A 158 -10.04 11.62 -11.46
N ARG A 159 -9.37 12.64 -10.90
CA ARG A 159 -9.07 13.92 -11.53
C ARG A 159 -7.61 14.27 -11.26
N MET A 160 -6.88 14.66 -12.30
CA MET A 160 -5.45 14.90 -12.20
C MET A 160 -5.10 16.12 -11.32
N ASP A 161 -5.92 17.17 -11.35
CA ASP A 161 -5.76 18.37 -10.52
C ASP A 161 -5.92 18.05 -9.02
N GLU A 162 -6.94 17.29 -8.66
CA GLU A 162 -7.19 16.84 -7.29
C GLU A 162 -6.10 15.89 -6.81
N TYR A 163 -5.67 14.96 -7.66
CA TYR A 163 -4.58 14.06 -7.35
C TYR A 163 -3.25 14.80 -7.14
N ALA A 164 -2.94 15.80 -7.97
CA ALA A 164 -1.75 16.62 -7.81
C ALA A 164 -1.78 17.41 -6.48
N ALA A 165 -2.95 17.96 -6.10
CA ALA A 165 -3.13 18.63 -4.82
C ALA A 165 -2.93 17.65 -3.63
N LEU A 166 -3.51 16.43 -3.71
CA LEU A 166 -3.31 15.38 -2.72
C LEU A 166 -1.82 15.00 -2.57
N ARG A 167 -1.11 14.86 -3.68
CA ARG A 167 0.34 14.55 -3.65
C ARG A 167 1.17 15.67 -3.04
N THR A 168 0.83 16.93 -3.31
CA THR A 168 1.52 18.09 -2.75
C THR A 168 1.32 18.19 -1.25
N ARG A 169 0.08 18.00 -0.79
CA ARG A 169 -0.26 18.03 0.63
C ARG A 169 0.30 16.81 1.38
N GLY A 170 0.30 15.65 0.74
CA GLY A 170 0.60 14.38 1.38
C GLY A 170 -0.61 13.79 2.12
N ILE A 171 -0.46 12.54 2.54
CA ILE A 171 -1.39 11.83 3.42
C ILE A 171 -0.63 10.77 4.20
N THR A 172 -0.91 10.65 5.48
CA THR A 172 -0.37 9.59 6.34
C THR A 172 -1.47 8.59 6.65
N PHE A 173 -1.34 7.35 6.13
CA PHE A 173 -2.27 6.26 6.44
C PHE A 173 -1.78 5.46 7.65
N LEU A 174 -2.63 5.34 8.67
CA LEU A 174 -2.43 4.41 9.77
C LEU A 174 -3.59 3.42 9.80
N SER A 175 -3.29 2.15 9.50
CA SER A 175 -4.29 1.08 9.47
C SER A 175 -3.89 -0.07 10.39
N ASP A 176 -4.89 -0.78 10.92
CA ASP A 176 -4.68 -1.98 11.72
C ASP A 176 -4.22 -3.19 10.90
N ASN A 177 -4.18 -3.05 9.58
CA ASN A 177 -3.84 -4.10 8.61
C ASN A 177 -2.95 -3.58 7.45
N CYS A 178 -2.91 -4.30 6.32
CA CYS A 178 -2.07 -3.92 5.18
C CYS A 178 -2.69 -2.85 4.26
N TRP A 179 -3.89 -2.36 4.53
CA TRP A 179 -4.64 -1.43 3.67
C TRP A 179 -3.83 -0.15 3.38
N GLY A 180 -3.32 0.52 4.41
CA GLY A 180 -2.57 1.76 4.25
C GLY A 180 -1.35 1.60 3.33
N GLY A 181 -0.61 0.49 3.47
CA GLY A 181 0.52 0.18 2.58
C GLY A 181 0.11 -0.03 1.13
N LEU A 182 -1.04 -0.66 0.90
CA LEU A 182 -1.61 -0.85 -0.43
C LEU A 182 -2.08 0.47 -1.03
N MET A 183 -2.68 1.36 -0.23
CA MET A 183 -3.10 2.69 -0.69
C MET A 183 -1.91 3.54 -1.13
N TYR A 184 -0.82 3.62 -0.35
CA TYR A 184 0.41 4.29 -0.80
C TYR A 184 0.90 3.76 -2.15
N HIS A 185 0.87 2.43 -2.31
CA HIS A 185 1.30 1.81 -3.55
C HIS A 185 0.34 2.11 -4.72
N THR A 186 -0.97 2.16 -4.47
CA THR A 186 -1.99 2.50 -5.46
C THR A 186 -1.87 3.95 -5.89
N LEU A 187 -1.66 4.86 -4.95
CA LEU A 187 -1.51 6.29 -5.21
C LEU A 187 -0.10 6.67 -5.74
N GLY A 188 0.87 5.76 -5.71
CA GLY A 188 2.26 6.07 -6.08
C GLY A 188 2.93 7.05 -5.12
N MET A 189 2.49 7.09 -3.86
CA MET A 189 3.00 8.02 -2.85
C MET A 189 4.08 7.37 -1.99
N GLU A 190 4.93 8.21 -1.39
CA GLU A 190 5.91 7.76 -0.42
C GLU A 190 5.21 7.27 0.85
N MET A 191 5.71 6.17 1.42
CA MET A 191 5.18 5.61 2.66
C MET A 191 5.71 6.42 3.85
N THR A 192 4.88 7.28 4.42
CA THR A 192 5.20 8.10 5.59
C THR A 192 4.79 7.45 6.91
N SER A 193 3.84 6.50 6.87
CA SER A 193 3.42 5.77 8.07
C SER A 193 4.41 4.67 8.48
N PRO A 194 4.80 4.54 9.75
CA PRO A 194 5.58 3.42 10.25
C PRO A 194 4.79 2.10 10.28
N PHE A 195 3.45 2.14 10.32
CA PHE A 195 2.57 0.97 10.47
C PHE A 195 2.26 0.30 9.10
N ILE A 196 3.30 -0.06 8.36
CA ILE A 196 3.22 -0.68 7.03
C ILE A 196 3.74 -2.10 7.07
N ASN A 197 3.06 -3.04 6.39
CA ASN A 197 3.42 -4.46 6.35
C ASN A 197 3.40 -5.15 7.72
N MET A 198 2.46 -4.78 8.55
CA MET A 198 2.16 -5.39 9.84
C MET A 198 0.65 -5.40 10.06
N PHE A 199 0.20 -6.02 11.13
CA PHE A 199 -1.16 -5.83 11.62
C PHE A 199 -1.16 -5.64 13.14
N VAL A 200 -2.22 -5.02 13.64
CA VAL A 200 -2.47 -4.76 15.07
C VAL A 200 -3.87 -5.29 15.37
N TRP A 201 -4.05 -6.01 16.47
CA TRP A 201 -5.39 -6.43 16.89
C TRP A 201 -6.22 -5.22 17.35
N THR A 202 -7.51 -5.24 17.14
CA THR A 202 -8.40 -4.10 17.36
C THR A 202 -8.31 -3.51 18.77
N ASP A 203 -8.22 -4.34 19.82
CA ASP A 203 -8.04 -3.85 21.21
C ASP A 203 -6.72 -3.07 21.38
N ASP A 204 -5.63 -3.55 20.80
CA ASP A 204 -4.32 -2.90 20.80
C ASP A 204 -4.33 -1.66 19.89
N PHE A 205 -5.01 -1.73 18.75
CA PHE A 205 -5.12 -0.63 17.80
C PHE A 205 -5.88 0.58 18.39
N ILE A 206 -6.98 0.33 19.10
CA ILE A 206 -7.74 1.38 19.80
C ILE A 206 -6.87 2.09 20.83
N ARG A 207 -6.09 1.36 21.63
CA ARG A 207 -5.15 1.98 22.57
C ARG A 207 -4.11 2.83 21.84
N LEU A 208 -3.53 2.30 20.77
CA LEU A 208 -2.55 2.97 19.94
C LEU A 208 -3.06 4.31 19.42
N ILE A 209 -4.25 4.34 18.78
CA ILE A 209 -4.76 5.54 18.12
C ILE A 209 -5.29 6.61 19.09
N ASN A 210 -5.62 6.23 20.33
CA ASN A 210 -6.08 7.16 21.35
C ASN A 210 -4.95 7.84 22.12
N ASP A 211 -3.72 7.32 22.02
CA ASP A 211 -2.53 7.96 22.60
C ASP A 211 -1.31 7.77 21.69
N LEU A 212 -1.51 8.10 20.40
CA LEU A 212 -0.51 7.88 19.37
C LEU A 212 0.85 8.56 19.65
N PRO A 213 0.92 9.82 20.16
CA PRO A 213 2.20 10.44 20.51
C PRO A 213 2.99 9.65 21.55
N TYR A 214 2.32 9.14 22.59
CA TYR A 214 2.97 8.29 23.60
C TYR A 214 3.56 7.03 22.94
N TYR A 215 2.76 6.29 22.19
CA TYR A 215 3.23 5.05 21.58
C TYR A 215 4.34 5.29 20.56
N LEU A 216 4.27 6.34 19.74
CA LEU A 216 5.34 6.69 18.81
C LEU A 216 6.67 7.03 19.53
N SER A 217 6.63 7.46 20.79
CA SER A 217 7.83 7.71 21.58
C SER A 217 8.48 6.43 22.12
N GLN A 218 7.76 5.31 22.18
CA GLN A 218 8.24 4.06 22.74
C GLN A 218 9.22 3.33 21.80
N PRO A 219 10.17 2.55 22.37
CA PRO A 219 11.04 1.68 21.58
C PRO A 219 10.27 0.44 21.09
N LEU A 220 10.74 -0.14 19.98
CA LEU A 220 10.30 -1.45 19.53
C LEU A 220 11.00 -2.54 20.33
N VAL A 221 10.25 -3.42 21.02
CA VAL A 221 10.78 -4.50 21.84
C VAL A 221 10.22 -5.86 21.37
N PRO A 222 11.04 -6.75 20.78
CA PRO A 222 10.59 -8.09 20.39
C PRO A 222 10.11 -8.88 21.61
N GLU A 223 8.85 -9.38 21.59
CA GLU A 223 8.25 -10.14 22.71
C GLU A 223 8.38 -11.63 22.50
N LYS A 224 7.92 -12.14 21.35
CA LYS A 224 7.83 -13.58 21.05
C LYS A 224 7.58 -13.84 19.60
N LEU A 225 7.72 -15.14 19.21
CA LEU A 225 7.20 -15.61 17.92
C LEU A 225 5.73 -16.04 18.03
N ARG A 226 5.00 -15.75 16.95
CA ARG A 226 3.70 -16.37 16.66
C ARG A 226 3.74 -17.09 15.32
N GLU A 227 2.81 -17.99 15.12
CA GLU A 227 2.62 -18.67 13.85
C GLU A 227 1.27 -18.31 13.23
N ARG A 228 1.29 -18.05 11.91
CA ARG A 228 0.08 -17.91 11.11
C ARG A 228 0.29 -18.62 9.77
N ARG A 229 -0.63 -19.51 9.42
CA ARG A 229 -0.56 -20.27 8.15
C ARG A 229 0.79 -20.99 7.94
N GLY A 230 1.38 -21.51 9.02
CA GLY A 230 2.65 -22.24 9.00
C GLY A 230 3.92 -21.38 8.89
N ALA A 231 3.81 -20.07 8.93
CA ALA A 231 4.96 -19.16 8.98
C ALA A 231 5.09 -18.53 10.37
N ALA A 232 6.30 -18.62 10.95
CA ALA A 232 6.63 -17.94 12.20
C ALA A 232 7.00 -16.48 11.92
N TYR A 233 6.52 -15.57 12.76
CA TYR A 233 6.78 -14.13 12.69
C TYR A 233 6.89 -13.53 14.09
N PRO A 234 7.67 -12.43 14.27
CA PRO A 234 7.82 -11.79 15.57
C PRO A 234 6.61 -10.91 15.91
N VAL A 235 6.21 -10.95 17.18
CA VAL A 235 5.39 -9.95 17.83
C VAL A 235 6.31 -8.99 18.55
N VAL A 236 6.11 -7.70 18.33
CA VAL A 236 6.95 -6.63 18.85
C VAL A 236 6.08 -5.70 19.68
N LEU A 237 6.50 -5.37 20.89
CA LEU A 237 5.86 -4.40 21.74
C LEU A 237 6.25 -2.98 21.33
N LEU A 238 5.28 -2.08 21.37
CA LEU A 238 5.42 -0.65 21.33
C LEU A 238 4.70 -0.11 22.58
N GLY A 239 5.44 0.10 23.67
CA GLY A 239 4.85 0.22 24.99
C GLY A 239 4.16 -1.10 25.38
N ASP A 240 2.84 -1.07 25.63
CA ASP A 240 2.02 -2.25 25.94
C ASP A 240 1.19 -2.76 24.74
N VAL A 241 1.30 -2.11 23.57
CA VAL A 241 0.64 -2.50 22.31
C VAL A 241 1.47 -3.52 21.54
N ARG A 242 0.82 -4.53 20.97
CA ARG A 242 1.46 -5.60 20.18
C ARG A 242 1.34 -5.33 18.70
N LEU A 243 2.48 -5.16 18.06
CA LEU A 243 2.62 -5.07 16.61
C LEU A 243 2.99 -6.45 16.05
N HIS A 244 2.24 -6.94 15.08
CA HIS A 244 2.43 -8.24 14.46
C HIS A 244 3.19 -8.10 13.12
N PHE A 245 4.50 -8.35 13.12
CA PHE A 245 5.37 -8.20 11.95
C PHE A 245 5.32 -9.43 11.05
N ASN A 246 4.12 -9.75 10.53
CA ASN A 246 3.82 -10.99 9.80
C ASN A 246 4.55 -11.14 8.45
N HIS A 247 5.21 -10.11 7.96
CA HIS A 247 6.08 -10.15 6.78
C HIS A 247 7.57 -10.33 7.11
N VAL A 248 7.92 -10.34 8.40
CA VAL A 248 9.29 -10.54 8.90
C VAL A 248 9.47 -12.01 9.27
N THR A 249 10.48 -12.65 8.74
CA THR A 249 10.67 -14.09 8.87
C THR A 249 12.05 -14.51 9.41
N THR A 250 12.97 -13.55 9.54
CA THR A 250 14.31 -13.74 10.10
C THR A 250 14.70 -12.59 11.01
N PRO A 251 15.67 -12.76 11.95
CA PRO A 251 16.17 -11.68 12.79
C PRO A 251 16.75 -10.50 11.99
N ASP A 252 17.49 -10.76 10.91
CA ASP A 252 18.05 -9.70 10.06
C ASP A 252 16.96 -8.89 9.38
N GLU A 253 15.89 -9.55 8.92
CA GLU A 253 14.70 -8.87 8.41
C GLU A 253 14.03 -8.01 9.49
N LEU A 254 14.04 -8.43 10.75
CA LEU A 254 13.47 -7.65 11.86
C LEU A 254 14.24 -6.35 12.07
N THR A 255 15.57 -6.41 12.09
CA THR A 255 16.43 -5.22 12.21
C THR A 255 16.19 -4.24 11.06
N ALA A 256 16.19 -4.75 9.82
CA ALA A 256 15.94 -3.92 8.64
C ALA A 256 14.49 -3.35 8.62
N PHE A 257 13.52 -4.07 9.18
CA PHE A 257 12.15 -3.61 9.29
C PHE A 257 12.01 -2.51 10.34
N ALA A 258 12.65 -2.69 11.51
CA ALA A 258 12.67 -1.70 12.57
C ALA A 258 13.33 -0.39 12.11
N GLU A 259 14.42 -0.45 11.35
CA GLU A 259 15.06 0.74 10.79
C GLU A 259 14.10 1.50 9.83
N LYS A 260 13.36 0.77 8.98
CA LYS A 260 12.31 1.38 8.13
C LYS A 260 11.20 2.01 8.97
N TRP A 261 10.82 1.36 10.08
CA TRP A 261 9.82 1.87 11.01
C TRP A 261 10.26 3.20 11.61
N TYR A 262 11.49 3.29 12.15
CA TYR A 262 12.04 4.53 12.72
C TYR A 262 12.10 5.67 11.69
N ARG A 263 12.60 5.41 10.49
CA ARG A 263 12.66 6.42 9.43
C ARG A 263 11.29 6.93 8.99
N ARG A 264 10.29 6.05 8.94
CA ARG A 264 8.92 6.45 8.60
C ARG A 264 8.27 7.23 9.72
N ARG A 265 8.52 6.85 10.98
CA ARG A 265 8.06 7.60 12.15
C ARG A 265 8.51 9.07 12.10
N GLU A 266 9.74 9.33 11.69
CA GLU A 266 10.28 10.69 11.57
C GLU A 266 9.65 11.51 10.44
N ARG A 267 9.08 10.83 9.43
CA ARG A 267 8.39 11.46 8.30
C ARG A 267 6.88 11.48 8.46
N MET A 268 6.38 10.91 9.55
CA MET A 268 4.96 10.87 9.84
C MET A 268 4.44 12.27 10.09
N ASP A 269 3.44 12.67 9.33
CA ASP A 269 2.75 13.95 9.48
C ASP A 269 1.38 13.70 10.13
N MET A 270 1.21 14.25 11.33
CA MET A 270 -0.01 14.10 12.13
C MET A 270 -1.16 14.95 11.59
N ASP A 271 -0.86 16.07 10.88
CA ASP A 271 -1.87 16.96 10.30
C ASP A 271 -2.53 16.35 9.06
N THR A 272 -1.89 15.36 8.44
CA THR A 272 -2.42 14.62 7.29
C THR A 272 -2.80 13.18 7.63
N LEU A 273 -2.91 12.84 8.90
CA LEU A 273 -3.19 11.49 9.38
C LEU A 273 -4.61 11.06 9.08
N LEU A 274 -4.75 9.88 8.51
CA LEU A 274 -6.01 9.17 8.29
C LEU A 274 -5.92 7.78 8.93
N ILE A 275 -6.76 7.52 9.92
CA ILE A 275 -6.91 6.21 10.54
C ILE A 275 -7.84 5.35 9.69
N GLU A 276 -7.42 4.10 9.39
CA GLU A 276 -8.29 3.12 8.72
C GLU A 276 -8.44 1.87 9.57
N SER A 277 -9.66 1.34 9.62
CA SER A 277 -10.01 0.06 10.26
C SER A 277 -11.32 -0.50 9.69
N SER A 278 -11.79 -1.61 10.23
CA SER A 278 -13.06 -2.23 9.85
C SER A 278 -13.81 -2.81 11.04
N PHE A 279 -15.15 -2.85 10.91
CA PHE A 279 -16.02 -3.68 11.75
C PHE A 279 -16.52 -4.86 10.92
N ASP A 280 -16.03 -6.05 11.20
CA ASP A 280 -16.38 -7.25 10.44
C ASP A 280 -17.80 -7.72 10.74
N THR A 281 -18.34 -7.40 11.93
CA THR A 281 -19.69 -7.76 12.39
C THR A 281 -20.31 -6.64 13.22
N PRO A 282 -21.67 -6.61 13.35
CA PRO A 282 -22.36 -5.68 14.25
C PRO A 282 -21.91 -5.78 15.71
N GLU A 283 -21.57 -6.99 16.18
CA GLU A 283 -21.06 -7.21 17.55
C GLU A 283 -19.70 -6.55 17.73
N ASN A 284 -18.81 -6.65 16.74
CA ASN A 284 -17.51 -5.95 16.76
C ASN A 284 -17.70 -4.43 16.73
N GLN A 285 -18.68 -3.94 15.95
CA GLN A 285 -19.03 -2.52 15.99
C GLN A 285 -19.47 -2.11 17.38
N ALA A 286 -20.45 -2.79 17.98
CA ALA A 286 -20.97 -2.48 19.33
C ALA A 286 -19.87 -2.50 20.39
N LYS A 287 -18.90 -3.43 20.28
CA LYS A 287 -17.78 -3.54 21.21
C LYS A 287 -16.77 -2.40 21.09
N TYR A 288 -16.45 -1.98 19.89
CA TYR A 288 -15.27 -1.14 19.62
C TYR A 288 -15.60 0.31 19.20
N GLU A 289 -16.85 0.62 18.87
CA GLU A 289 -17.26 1.92 18.35
C GLU A 289 -16.89 3.08 19.27
N SER A 290 -17.08 2.92 20.58
CA SER A 290 -16.73 3.96 21.57
C SER A 290 -15.23 4.25 21.60
N GLY A 291 -14.40 3.22 21.47
CA GLY A 291 -12.95 3.36 21.40
C GLY A 291 -12.49 4.11 20.15
N PHE A 292 -13.12 3.82 19.00
CA PHE A 292 -12.85 4.58 17.78
C PHE A 292 -13.41 6.00 17.84
N ALA A 293 -14.56 6.22 18.49
CA ALA A 293 -15.13 7.55 18.65
C ALA A 293 -14.25 8.48 19.49
N ALA A 294 -13.56 7.94 20.49
CA ALA A 294 -12.63 8.68 21.33
C ALA A 294 -11.35 9.13 20.61
N CYS A 295 -10.98 8.47 19.51
CA CYS A 295 -9.79 8.83 18.74
C CYS A 295 -9.93 10.24 18.13
N PRO A 296 -8.96 11.15 18.35
CA PRO A 296 -9.06 12.54 17.90
C PRO A 296 -8.82 12.70 16.39
N TYR A 297 -8.24 11.67 15.74
CA TYR A 297 -7.87 11.75 14.34
C TYR A 297 -9.02 11.39 13.41
N PRO A 298 -9.01 11.92 12.18
CA PRO A 298 -9.91 11.52 11.12
C PRO A 298 -9.87 10.01 10.85
N LYS A 299 -11.06 9.42 10.62
CA LYS A 299 -11.23 7.96 10.52
C LYS A 299 -12.01 7.53 9.31
N LEU A 300 -11.56 6.46 8.69
CA LEU A 300 -12.22 5.70 7.65
C LEU A 300 -12.48 4.29 8.18
N ILE A 301 -13.72 3.96 8.45
CA ILE A 301 -14.09 2.63 8.96
C ILE A 301 -14.98 1.95 7.93
N PHE A 302 -14.62 0.72 7.58
CA PHE A 302 -15.35 -0.11 6.64
C PHE A 302 -16.28 -1.10 7.35
N THR A 303 -17.41 -1.40 6.70
CA THR A 303 -18.35 -2.44 7.14
C THR A 303 -18.77 -3.32 5.97
N PRO A 304 -19.03 -4.64 6.19
CA PRO A 304 -19.61 -5.53 5.19
C PRO A 304 -21.14 -5.43 5.12
N TYR A 305 -21.77 -4.55 5.88
CA TYR A 305 -23.21 -4.32 5.94
C TYR A 305 -23.52 -2.83 5.79
N PRO A 306 -24.73 -2.46 5.29
CA PRO A 306 -25.15 -1.07 5.13
C PRO A 306 -25.04 -0.29 6.43
N SER A 307 -24.48 0.93 6.35
CA SER A 307 -24.29 1.85 7.47
C SER A 307 -24.43 3.29 7.00
N GLU A 308 -25.10 4.13 7.78
CA GLU A 308 -25.17 5.59 7.53
C GLU A 308 -23.88 6.31 8.02
N LYS A 309 -23.15 5.67 8.93
CA LYS A 309 -21.97 6.24 9.62
C LYS A 309 -20.64 5.79 9.03
N TYR A 310 -20.59 4.59 8.48
CA TYR A 310 -19.37 3.93 8.01
C TYR A 310 -19.45 3.58 6.53
N VAL A 311 -18.31 3.30 5.93
CA VAL A 311 -18.25 2.97 4.49
C VAL A 311 -18.63 1.51 4.28
N TYR A 312 -19.81 1.31 3.72
CA TYR A 312 -20.27 -0.02 3.32
C TYR A 312 -19.53 -0.50 2.06
N LEU A 313 -18.94 -1.67 2.11
CA LEU A 313 -18.29 -2.33 0.99
C LEU A 313 -19.16 -3.47 0.45
N SER A 314 -20.11 -3.16 -0.45
CA SER A 314 -21.00 -4.15 -1.10
C SER A 314 -20.22 -5.25 -1.84
N ALA A 315 -19.00 -4.95 -2.28
CA ALA A 315 -18.10 -5.91 -2.91
C ALA A 315 -17.86 -7.18 -2.06
N PHE A 316 -18.04 -7.12 -0.74
CA PHE A 316 -17.90 -8.27 0.13
C PHE A 316 -19.02 -9.30 -0.14
N ASP A 317 -20.28 -8.85 -0.18
CA ASP A 317 -21.45 -9.69 -0.46
C ASP A 317 -21.46 -10.16 -1.91
N GLU A 318 -21.17 -9.26 -2.84
CA GLU A 318 -21.11 -9.55 -4.28
C GLU A 318 -20.08 -10.64 -4.61
N ASN A 319 -19.06 -10.82 -3.75
CA ASN A 319 -17.93 -11.72 -3.96
C ASN A 319 -17.68 -12.65 -2.77
N ALA A 320 -18.72 -13.05 -2.06
CA ALA A 320 -18.64 -13.87 -0.83
C ALA A 320 -17.82 -15.16 -0.99
N ALA A 321 -17.92 -15.83 -2.15
CA ALA A 321 -17.15 -17.03 -2.44
C ALA A 321 -15.62 -16.76 -2.52
N ARG A 322 -15.21 -15.56 -2.95
CA ARG A 322 -13.81 -15.14 -3.01
C ARG A 322 -13.25 -14.91 -1.63
N TYR A 323 -13.96 -14.17 -0.79
CA TYR A 323 -13.48 -13.75 0.52
C TYR A 323 -13.66 -14.80 1.61
N LYS A 324 -14.54 -15.80 1.41
CA LYS A 324 -14.74 -16.91 2.35
C LYS A 324 -15.01 -16.46 3.79
N GLY A 325 -15.69 -15.33 3.94
CA GLY A 325 -15.99 -14.71 5.23
C GLY A 325 -14.86 -13.87 5.84
N ASP A 326 -13.74 -13.68 5.15
CA ASP A 326 -12.64 -12.81 5.61
C ASP A 326 -12.82 -11.39 5.04
N PHE A 327 -13.45 -10.50 5.79
CA PHE A 327 -13.69 -9.12 5.39
C PHE A 327 -12.40 -8.32 5.22
N SER A 328 -11.35 -8.65 5.97
CA SER A 328 -10.05 -8.00 5.83
C SER A 328 -9.38 -8.26 4.47
N ASP A 329 -9.72 -9.37 3.79
CA ASP A 329 -9.31 -9.60 2.41
C ASP A 329 -10.06 -8.66 1.44
N CYS A 330 -11.33 -8.35 1.70
CA CYS A 330 -12.11 -7.39 0.92
C CYS A 330 -11.56 -5.97 1.07
N THR A 331 -11.33 -5.49 2.27
CA THR A 331 -10.79 -4.14 2.51
C THR A 331 -9.43 -3.96 1.83
N ARG A 332 -8.55 -4.96 1.89
CA ARG A 332 -7.27 -4.93 1.18
C ARG A 332 -7.41 -4.92 -0.35
N ASP A 333 -8.38 -5.64 -0.88
CA ASP A 333 -8.64 -5.63 -2.33
C ASP A 333 -9.22 -4.29 -2.80
N CYS A 334 -10.00 -3.60 -1.96
CA CYS A 334 -10.49 -2.24 -2.24
C CYS A 334 -9.35 -1.21 -2.34
N ALA A 335 -8.23 -1.42 -1.65
CA ALA A 335 -7.03 -0.59 -1.81
C ALA A 335 -6.26 -0.84 -3.12
N LYS A 336 -6.61 -1.89 -3.87
CA LYS A 336 -6.02 -2.22 -5.18
C LYS A 336 -6.97 -1.80 -6.30
N ASN A 337 -6.43 -1.30 -7.41
CA ASN A 337 -7.25 -0.74 -8.51
C ASN A 337 -8.00 -1.73 -9.38
N ASP A 338 -7.73 -3.01 -9.26
CA ASP A 338 -8.22 -4.06 -10.13
C ASP A 338 -9.47 -4.76 -9.59
N TYR A 339 -10.16 -4.14 -8.59
CA TYR A 339 -11.32 -4.77 -7.95
C TYR A 339 -12.50 -3.81 -7.72
N PRO A 340 -13.78 -4.30 -7.76
CA PRO A 340 -14.96 -3.53 -7.40
C PRO A 340 -14.92 -3.03 -5.94
N GLY A 341 -15.59 -1.93 -5.63
CA GLY A 341 -15.67 -1.37 -4.28
C GLY A 341 -14.45 -0.53 -3.86
N LYS A 342 -13.71 0.00 -4.83
CA LYS A 342 -12.60 0.94 -4.58
C LYS A 342 -13.10 2.21 -3.91
N ILE A 343 -12.24 2.78 -3.07
CA ILE A 343 -12.50 4.07 -2.45
C ILE A 343 -12.32 5.15 -3.52
N PRO A 344 -13.32 6.00 -3.74
CA PRO A 344 -13.18 7.12 -4.66
C PRO A 344 -12.07 8.08 -4.25
N LEU A 345 -11.39 8.68 -5.22
CA LEU A 345 -10.35 9.66 -4.95
C LEU A 345 -10.92 10.93 -4.31
N ASP A 346 -12.10 11.35 -4.73
CA ASP A 346 -12.84 12.48 -4.16
C ASP A 346 -13.18 12.28 -2.68
N PHE A 347 -13.41 11.05 -2.24
CA PHE A 347 -13.58 10.73 -0.82
C PHE A 347 -12.31 11.07 -0.01
N LEU A 348 -11.14 10.66 -0.47
CA LEU A 348 -9.87 10.98 0.17
C LEU A 348 -9.62 12.49 0.17
N GLN A 349 -9.94 13.16 -0.90
CA GLN A 349 -9.79 14.61 -1.05
C GLN A 349 -10.73 15.39 -0.12
N THR A 350 -12.02 15.02 -0.09
CA THR A 350 -13.02 15.62 0.81
C THR A 350 -12.61 15.43 2.27
N PHE A 351 -12.10 14.27 2.60
CA PHE A 351 -11.64 13.95 3.94
C PHE A 351 -10.48 14.85 4.38
N LEU A 352 -9.47 15.02 3.55
CA LEU A 352 -8.34 15.92 3.80
C LEU A 352 -8.75 17.40 3.85
N THR A 353 -9.72 17.80 3.04
CA THR A 353 -10.23 19.17 3.03
C THR A 353 -10.98 19.52 4.32
N ARG A 354 -11.78 18.59 4.84
CA ARG A 354 -12.49 18.78 6.13
C ARG A 354 -11.53 18.95 7.29
N THR A 355 -10.42 18.17 7.30
CA THR A 355 -9.39 18.28 8.36
C THR A 355 -8.67 19.63 8.34
N ALA A 356 -8.52 20.26 7.16
CA ALA A 356 -7.91 21.57 7.05
C ALA A 356 -8.80 22.74 7.51
N GLN A 357 -10.10 22.49 7.63
CA GLN A 357 -11.10 23.50 8.00
C GLN A 357 -11.47 23.47 9.50
N LEU A 358 -10.93 22.55 10.29
CA LEU A 358 -11.11 22.57 11.73
C LEU A 358 -10.44 23.83 12.31
N PRO A 359 -11.14 24.62 13.17
CA PRO A 359 -10.56 25.77 13.85
C PRO A 359 -9.31 25.39 14.63
N GLU A 360 -8.35 26.30 14.74
CA GLU A 360 -7.10 26.05 15.52
C GLU A 360 -7.39 25.74 17.01
N GLU A 361 -8.58 26.05 17.52
CA GLU A 361 -9.02 25.78 18.89
C GLU A 361 -9.43 24.30 19.13
N GLU A 362 -9.57 23.48 18.06
CA GLU A 362 -9.90 22.05 18.15
C GLU A 362 -8.75 21.12 17.69
N LYS A 363 -7.55 21.68 17.47
CA LYS A 363 -6.34 20.92 17.10
C LYS A 363 -5.54 20.45 18.30
#